data_2e742c0a0699620e4b9b1c80a8f02bec
#
_entry.id   2e742c0a0699620e4b9b1c80a8f02bec
#
_cell.length_a   1.000
_cell.length_b   1.000
_cell.length_c   1.000
_cell.angle_alpha   90.00
_cell.angle_beta   90.00
_cell.angle_gamma   90.00
#
_symmetry.space_group_name_H-M   'P 1'
#
loop_
_entity.id
_entity.type
_entity.pdbx_description
1 polymer ?
#
loop_
_entity_poly.entity_id
_entity_poly.type
_entity_poly.pdbx_seq_one_letter_code
_entity_poly.pdbx_strand_id
1 'polypeptide(L)'
;MLLLTGATGLVGSAVLRRLTAARVPVRCLVRDPRRLGPERVRVQIALGDLADPPSFRNALRGVTTVVHLAAAIRDQPRGSIEELNGIATWRMVQAAEAAGVRRFVFFSALGASAHDRTRFLRAKALAEQAVLDSDLEHVVMAPSIVYAPGDVFMTLLSRMALSPVVPVSGNGRARYQPIWADDVARCVVALLDAEQPQERYELAGPEVVDYTEITARLLRAAGRPRPLLHVPTPIVSRALRATEAILKSKAPATWDEAELMEVSMVTPRGTADAQLLGVSPGSMAEVLKL
;
A
#
# COMPACT_ATOMS: atom_id res chain seq x y z
N MET A 1 13.72 -9.80 16.62
CA MET A 1 13.41 -8.37 16.35
C MET A 1 12.84 -8.23 14.96
N LEU A 2 11.71 -7.53 14.80
CA LEU A 2 11.08 -7.25 13.53
C LEU A 2 11.46 -5.83 13.05
N LEU A 3 11.86 -5.67 11.78
CA LEU A 3 12.00 -4.37 11.14
C LEU A 3 10.74 -4.09 10.29
N LEU A 4 10.08 -2.96 10.56
CA LEU A 4 8.92 -2.49 9.80
C LEU A 4 9.32 -1.25 9.00
N THR A 5 9.19 -1.32 7.68
CA THR A 5 9.27 -0.16 6.79
C THR A 5 7.87 0.29 6.37
N GLY A 6 7.70 1.55 6.03
CA GLY A 6 6.37 2.07 5.67
C GLY A 6 5.39 2.19 6.85
N ALA A 7 5.87 2.14 8.09
CA ALA A 7 5.06 2.22 9.32
C ALA A 7 4.14 3.45 9.42
N THR A 8 4.41 4.50 8.67
CA THR A 8 3.62 5.76 8.65
C THR A 8 2.58 5.80 7.54
N GLY A 9 2.49 4.77 6.71
CA GLY A 9 1.49 4.61 5.65
C GLY A 9 0.17 4.02 6.17
N LEU A 10 -0.82 3.89 5.28
CA LEU A 10 -2.16 3.38 5.61
C LEU A 10 -2.10 2.00 6.27
N VAL A 11 -1.57 1.01 5.58
CA VAL A 11 -1.43 -0.37 6.10
C VAL A 11 -0.41 -0.41 7.23
N GLY A 12 0.76 0.25 7.06
CA GLY A 12 1.83 0.20 8.04
C GLY A 12 1.44 0.72 9.41
N SER A 13 0.62 1.77 9.49
CA SER A 13 0.11 2.28 10.77
C SER A 13 -0.88 1.32 11.44
N ALA A 14 -1.70 0.59 10.66
CA ALA A 14 -2.58 -0.44 11.18
C ALA A 14 -1.78 -1.65 11.70
N VAL A 15 -0.80 -2.11 10.93
CA VAL A 15 0.13 -3.18 11.36
C VAL A 15 0.87 -2.78 12.64
N LEU A 16 1.42 -1.56 12.69
CA LEU A 16 2.15 -1.08 13.84
C LEU A 16 1.31 -1.10 15.12
N ARG A 17 0.07 -0.57 15.05
CA ARG A 17 -0.85 -0.60 16.22
C ARG A 17 -1.11 -2.01 16.72
N ARG A 18 -1.27 -2.99 15.82
CA ARG A 18 -1.51 -4.38 16.20
C ARG A 18 -0.27 -5.02 16.81
N LEU A 19 0.90 -4.82 16.23
CA LEU A 19 2.16 -5.34 16.74
C LEU A 19 2.47 -4.77 18.15
N THR A 20 2.28 -3.46 18.35
CA THR A 20 2.51 -2.83 19.64
C THR A 20 1.48 -3.26 20.70
N ALA A 21 0.22 -3.47 20.31
CA ALA A 21 -0.81 -4.04 21.19
C ALA A 21 -0.48 -5.48 21.61
N ALA A 22 0.07 -6.29 20.71
CA ALA A 22 0.55 -7.65 20.96
C ALA A 22 1.94 -7.67 21.66
N ARG A 23 2.53 -6.52 21.96
CA ARG A 23 3.87 -6.37 22.58
C ARG A 23 5.00 -7.02 21.75
N VAL A 24 4.84 -7.13 20.46
CA VAL A 24 5.89 -7.63 19.55
C VAL A 24 7.02 -6.59 19.50
N PRO A 25 8.30 -6.99 19.70
CA PRO A 25 9.42 -6.07 19.59
C PRO A 25 9.61 -5.61 18.12
N VAL A 26 9.30 -4.34 17.83
CA VAL A 26 9.36 -3.74 16.50
C VAL A 26 10.37 -2.61 16.46
N ARG A 27 11.17 -2.60 15.40
CA ARG A 27 11.98 -1.45 14.97
C ARG A 27 11.35 -0.84 13.73
N CYS A 28 11.03 0.45 13.75
CA CYS A 28 10.48 1.18 12.62
C CYS A 28 11.57 1.94 11.90
N LEU A 29 11.76 1.66 10.60
CA LEU A 29 12.60 2.49 9.73
C LEU A 29 11.76 3.64 9.20
N VAL A 30 12.09 4.86 9.58
CA VAL A 30 11.32 6.07 9.26
C VAL A 30 12.23 7.26 8.98
N ARG A 31 11.74 8.17 8.14
CA ARG A 31 12.40 9.47 7.86
C ARG A 31 12.06 10.51 8.94
N ASP A 32 10.82 10.50 9.42
CA ASP A 32 10.33 11.40 10.47
C ASP A 32 9.56 10.59 11.52
N PRO A 33 10.14 10.41 12.72
CA PRO A 33 9.53 9.62 13.79
C PRO A 33 8.25 10.25 14.38
N ARG A 34 8.04 11.56 14.19
CA ARG A 34 6.81 12.24 14.65
C ARG A 34 5.57 11.67 13.98
N ARG A 35 5.71 11.16 12.73
CA ARG A 35 4.62 10.56 11.96
C ARG A 35 4.16 9.19 12.47
N LEU A 36 4.89 8.56 13.39
CA LEU A 36 4.44 7.34 14.10
C LEU A 36 3.35 7.62 15.13
N GLY A 37 3.11 8.90 15.46
CA GLY A 37 2.11 9.29 16.45
C GLY A 37 2.43 8.72 17.85
N PRO A 38 1.41 8.25 18.58
CA PRO A 38 1.58 7.71 19.94
C PRO A 38 2.41 6.42 19.97
N GLU A 39 2.47 5.64 18.88
CA GLU A 39 3.21 4.37 18.83
C GLU A 39 4.72 4.56 18.93
N ARG A 40 5.24 5.77 18.69
CA ARG A 40 6.69 6.07 18.74
C ARG A 40 7.38 5.72 20.05
N VAL A 41 6.65 5.74 21.16
CA VAL A 41 7.21 5.44 22.49
C VAL A 41 7.25 3.94 22.81
N ARG A 42 6.64 3.11 21.96
CA ARG A 42 6.52 1.65 22.14
C ARG A 42 7.45 0.87 21.21
N VAL A 43 8.22 1.54 20.36
CA VAL A 43 9.03 0.90 19.32
C VAL A 43 10.46 1.42 19.32
N GLN A 44 11.38 0.65 18.76
CA GLN A 44 12.69 1.16 18.41
C GLN A 44 12.61 1.98 17.14
N ILE A 45 13.24 3.14 17.11
CA ILE A 45 13.25 4.02 15.95
C ILE A 45 14.62 3.92 15.29
N ALA A 46 14.62 3.57 14.00
CA ALA A 46 15.76 3.71 13.11
C ALA A 46 15.47 4.87 12.15
N LEU A 47 16.31 5.90 12.18
CA LEU A 47 16.24 6.99 11.20
C LEU A 47 16.97 6.57 9.93
N GLY A 48 16.28 6.65 8.79
CA GLY A 48 16.87 6.33 7.50
C GLY A 48 15.90 6.54 6.35
N ASP A 49 16.45 6.52 5.15
CA ASP A 49 15.72 6.64 3.88
C ASP A 49 16.06 5.45 2.99
N LEU A 50 15.04 4.81 2.43
CA LEU A 50 15.20 3.67 1.52
C LEU A 50 15.93 4.05 0.21
N ALA A 51 15.92 5.33 -0.16
CA ALA A 51 16.71 5.84 -1.26
C ALA A 51 18.21 5.92 -0.94
N ASP A 52 18.60 5.89 0.35
CA ASP A 52 19.98 6.02 0.85
C ASP A 52 20.39 4.79 1.69
N PRO A 53 20.96 3.73 1.08
CA PRO A 53 21.33 2.48 1.77
C PRO A 53 22.23 2.66 2.99
N PRO A 54 23.25 3.54 3.00
CA PRO A 54 24.05 3.78 4.19
C PRO A 54 23.22 4.17 5.42
N SER A 55 22.12 4.90 5.23
CA SER A 55 21.27 5.39 6.31
C SER A 55 20.50 4.30 7.05
N PHE A 56 20.25 3.14 6.41
CA PHE A 56 19.42 2.09 7.02
C PHE A 56 20.12 0.77 7.32
N ARG A 57 21.37 0.57 6.88
CA ARG A 57 22.10 -0.69 7.13
C ARG A 57 22.16 -1.07 8.62
N ASN A 58 22.38 -0.10 9.48
CA ASN A 58 22.41 -0.32 10.93
C ASN A 58 21.03 -0.68 11.52
N ALA A 59 19.94 -0.35 10.81
CA ALA A 59 18.59 -0.71 11.23
C ALA A 59 18.34 -2.23 11.19
N LEU A 60 19.12 -2.97 10.43
CA LEU A 60 18.99 -4.43 10.27
C LEU A 60 19.76 -5.23 11.35
N ARG A 61 20.55 -4.60 12.20
CA ARG A 61 21.30 -5.31 13.26
C ARG A 61 20.35 -6.01 14.23
N GLY A 62 20.50 -7.35 14.37
CA GLY A 62 19.66 -8.19 15.24
C GLY A 62 18.20 -8.34 14.77
N VAL A 63 17.93 -7.98 13.52
CA VAL A 63 16.62 -8.21 12.89
C VAL A 63 16.57 -9.64 12.35
N THR A 64 15.48 -10.35 12.65
CA THR A 64 15.20 -11.69 12.12
C THR A 64 14.17 -11.68 11.01
N THR A 65 13.29 -10.68 11.02
CA THR A 65 12.19 -10.55 10.06
C THR A 65 12.05 -9.11 9.60
N VAL A 66 11.96 -8.91 8.29
CA VAL A 66 11.63 -7.62 7.69
C VAL A 66 10.20 -7.66 7.17
N VAL A 67 9.38 -6.67 7.54
CA VAL A 67 8.07 -6.41 6.94
C VAL A 67 8.18 -5.12 6.12
N HIS A 68 8.22 -5.28 4.79
CA HIS A 68 8.50 -4.19 3.86
C HIS A 68 7.20 -3.68 3.22
N LEU A 69 6.58 -2.66 3.87
CA LEU A 69 5.34 -2.03 3.43
C LEU A 69 5.57 -0.67 2.74
N ALA A 70 6.81 -0.19 2.72
CA ALA A 70 7.11 1.09 2.10
C ALA A 70 6.86 1.05 0.59
N ALA A 71 6.09 2.01 0.10
CA ALA A 71 5.80 2.18 -1.31
C ALA A 71 5.48 3.64 -1.63
N ALA A 72 5.65 4.02 -2.90
CA ALA A 72 5.27 5.32 -3.43
C ALA A 72 4.45 5.13 -4.71
N ILE A 73 3.25 5.72 -4.75
CA ILE A 73 2.37 5.71 -5.94
C ILE A 73 2.62 6.90 -6.87
N ARG A 74 3.50 7.81 -6.49
CA ARG A 74 3.89 9.01 -7.24
C ARG A 74 5.36 9.30 -7.03
N ASP A 75 5.96 10.04 -7.97
CA ASP A 75 7.31 10.54 -7.84
C ASP A 75 7.42 11.47 -6.63
N GLN A 76 8.55 11.41 -5.96
CA GLN A 76 8.89 12.24 -4.81
C GLN A 76 10.19 13.02 -5.09
N PRO A 77 10.49 14.09 -4.35
CA PRO A 77 11.73 14.84 -4.55
C PRO A 77 13.03 14.01 -4.44
N ARG A 78 12.94 12.81 -3.85
CA ARG A 78 14.09 11.92 -3.60
C ARG A 78 14.11 10.68 -4.49
N GLY A 79 13.20 10.56 -5.44
CA GLY A 79 13.22 9.45 -6.38
C GLY A 79 11.91 9.24 -7.12
N SER A 80 12.01 8.59 -8.24
CA SER A 80 10.89 8.16 -9.07
C SER A 80 10.12 6.99 -8.46
N ILE A 81 8.95 6.66 -9.00
CA ILE A 81 8.17 5.48 -8.61
C ILE A 81 9.04 4.22 -8.71
N GLU A 82 9.82 4.07 -9.78
CA GLU A 82 10.70 2.92 -10.02
C GLU A 82 11.81 2.82 -8.97
N GLU A 83 12.45 3.95 -8.65
CA GLU A 83 13.50 4.00 -7.64
C GLU A 83 12.99 3.70 -6.25
N LEU A 84 11.84 4.27 -5.88
CA LEU A 84 11.29 4.15 -4.52
C LEU A 84 10.60 2.81 -4.25
N ASN A 85 10.15 2.10 -5.29
CA ASN A 85 9.55 0.77 -5.14
C ASN A 85 10.50 -0.34 -5.59
N GLY A 86 10.97 -0.34 -6.83
CA GLY A 86 11.81 -1.41 -7.39
C GLY A 86 13.21 -1.42 -6.81
N ILE A 87 13.99 -0.36 -7.07
CA ILE A 87 15.41 -0.27 -6.67
C ILE A 87 15.56 -0.24 -5.15
N ALA A 88 14.70 0.52 -4.45
CA ALA A 88 14.76 0.59 -2.99
C ALA A 88 14.47 -0.76 -2.32
N THR A 89 13.53 -1.54 -2.85
CA THR A 89 13.25 -2.90 -2.35
C THR A 89 14.44 -3.83 -2.63
N TRP A 90 14.99 -3.82 -3.83
CA TRP A 90 16.20 -4.61 -4.15
C TRP A 90 17.35 -4.30 -3.18
N ARG A 91 17.62 -3.01 -2.92
CA ARG A 91 18.64 -2.59 -1.96
C ARG A 91 18.35 -3.04 -0.53
N MET A 92 17.09 -3.05 -0.12
CA MET A 92 16.67 -3.54 1.19
C MET A 92 16.86 -5.06 1.30
N VAL A 93 16.53 -5.83 0.26
CA VAL A 93 16.76 -7.28 0.18
C VAL A 93 18.25 -7.58 0.34
N GLN A 94 19.12 -6.96 -0.47
CA GLN A 94 20.59 -7.13 -0.39
C GLN A 94 21.13 -6.79 1.01
N ALA A 95 20.63 -5.74 1.63
CA ALA A 95 21.04 -5.36 2.98
C ALA A 95 20.52 -6.35 4.04
N ALA A 96 19.34 -6.93 3.84
CA ALA A 96 18.75 -7.93 4.71
C ALA A 96 19.52 -9.26 4.65
N GLU A 97 19.90 -9.72 3.45
CA GLU A 97 20.79 -10.89 3.25
C GLU A 97 22.12 -10.69 3.95
N ALA A 98 22.79 -9.57 3.69
CA ALA A 98 24.09 -9.25 4.31
C ALA A 98 24.03 -9.14 5.85
N ALA A 99 22.85 -8.82 6.42
CA ALA A 99 22.64 -8.73 7.86
C ALA A 99 22.19 -10.06 8.50
N GLY A 100 21.99 -11.15 7.72
CA GLY A 100 21.53 -12.44 8.19
C GLY A 100 20.07 -12.45 8.62
N VAL A 101 19.24 -11.62 8.01
CA VAL A 101 17.78 -11.68 8.18
C VAL A 101 17.27 -13.03 7.68
N ARG A 102 16.36 -13.65 8.41
CA ARG A 102 15.81 -14.96 8.03
C ARG A 102 14.61 -14.81 7.08
N ARG A 103 13.63 -13.95 7.42
CA ARG A 103 12.36 -13.82 6.69
C ARG A 103 12.13 -12.42 6.17
N PHE A 104 11.66 -12.32 4.92
CA PHE A 104 11.31 -11.07 4.27
C PHE A 104 9.86 -11.11 3.80
N VAL A 105 8.98 -10.30 4.41
CA VAL A 105 7.59 -10.14 4.01
C VAL A 105 7.47 -8.88 3.15
N PHE A 106 7.16 -9.07 1.86
CA PHE A 106 7.05 -7.99 0.89
C PHE A 106 5.59 -7.66 0.58
N PHE A 107 5.27 -6.39 0.56
CA PHE A 107 3.95 -5.89 0.16
C PHE A 107 3.97 -5.46 -1.31
N SER A 108 3.37 -6.30 -2.15
CA SER A 108 3.16 -6.02 -3.56
C SER A 108 1.78 -5.40 -3.82
N ALA A 109 1.19 -5.69 -4.96
CA ALA A 109 -0.17 -5.32 -5.33
C ALA A 109 -0.75 -6.37 -6.28
N LEU A 110 -2.06 -6.61 -6.24
CA LEU A 110 -2.73 -7.40 -7.28
C LEU A 110 -2.53 -6.73 -8.65
N GLY A 111 -2.19 -7.54 -9.65
CA GLY A 111 -1.90 -7.05 -10.99
C GLY A 111 -0.46 -6.58 -11.22
N ALA A 112 0.45 -6.70 -10.24
CA ALA A 112 1.87 -6.43 -10.45
C ALA A 112 2.40 -7.26 -11.62
N SER A 113 2.91 -6.60 -12.65
CA SER A 113 3.43 -7.24 -13.87
C SER A 113 4.48 -6.34 -14.53
N ALA A 114 5.56 -6.94 -15.02
CA ALA A 114 6.61 -6.23 -15.76
C ALA A 114 6.09 -5.59 -17.07
N HIS A 115 4.97 -6.10 -17.60
CA HIS A 115 4.32 -5.64 -18.82
C HIS A 115 3.11 -4.72 -18.59
N ASP A 116 2.80 -4.37 -17.32
CA ASP A 116 1.69 -3.46 -17.04
C ASP A 116 1.95 -2.06 -17.62
N ARG A 117 0.88 -1.38 -18.01
CA ARG A 117 0.97 -0.01 -18.56
C ARG A 117 1.37 1.03 -17.51
N THR A 118 1.05 0.78 -16.23
CA THR A 118 1.33 1.71 -15.14
C THR A 118 2.73 1.53 -14.57
N ARG A 119 3.40 2.63 -14.28
CA ARG A 119 4.74 2.65 -13.68
C ARG A 119 4.77 1.94 -12.33
N PHE A 120 3.72 2.14 -11.52
CA PHE A 120 3.61 1.56 -10.19
C PHE A 120 3.60 0.03 -10.21
N LEU A 121 2.72 -0.59 -11.03
CA LEU A 121 2.62 -2.05 -11.10
C LEU A 121 3.87 -2.70 -11.72
N ARG A 122 4.52 -2.04 -12.70
CA ARG A 122 5.84 -2.49 -13.19
C ARG A 122 6.91 -2.43 -12.10
N ALA A 123 6.95 -1.34 -11.33
CA ALA A 123 7.91 -1.20 -10.23
C ALA A 123 7.67 -2.22 -9.11
N LYS A 124 6.39 -2.56 -8.84
CA LYS A 124 6.04 -3.63 -7.91
C LYS A 124 6.49 -5.01 -8.41
N ALA A 125 6.33 -5.30 -9.70
CA ALA A 125 6.81 -6.54 -10.30
C ALA A 125 8.34 -6.67 -10.23
N LEU A 126 9.08 -5.60 -10.49
CA LEU A 126 10.55 -5.59 -10.32
C LEU A 126 10.96 -5.84 -8.87
N ALA A 127 10.22 -5.26 -7.92
CA ALA A 127 10.44 -5.49 -6.50
C ALA A 127 10.11 -6.94 -6.09
N GLU A 128 9.01 -7.52 -6.59
CA GLU A 128 8.69 -8.94 -6.38
C GLU A 128 9.83 -9.83 -6.88
N GLN A 129 10.31 -9.59 -8.10
CA GLN A 129 11.40 -10.38 -8.68
C GLN A 129 12.65 -10.33 -7.79
N ALA A 130 13.03 -9.16 -7.30
CA ALA A 130 14.17 -9.02 -6.40
C ALA A 130 14.00 -9.78 -5.07
N VAL A 131 12.76 -9.91 -4.59
CA VAL A 131 12.46 -10.69 -3.38
C VAL A 131 12.49 -12.19 -3.67
N LEU A 132 11.90 -12.62 -4.79
CA LEU A 132 11.86 -14.03 -5.22
C LEU A 132 13.26 -14.58 -5.56
N ASP A 133 14.14 -13.74 -6.10
CA ASP A 133 15.53 -14.11 -6.46
C ASP A 133 16.46 -14.12 -5.24
N SER A 134 15.99 -13.78 -4.03
CA SER A 134 16.81 -13.74 -2.82
C SER A 134 16.89 -15.09 -2.13
N ASP A 135 17.96 -15.29 -1.35
CA ASP A 135 18.13 -16.47 -0.49
C ASP A 135 17.31 -16.40 0.82
N LEU A 136 16.49 -15.35 1.01
CA LEU A 136 15.68 -15.16 2.20
C LEU A 136 14.41 -16.04 2.16
N GLU A 137 13.96 -16.51 3.31
CA GLU A 137 12.58 -17.00 3.43
C GLU A 137 11.64 -15.84 3.12
N HIS A 138 11.00 -15.86 1.97
CA HIS A 138 10.20 -14.73 1.52
C HIS A 138 8.70 -15.04 1.46
N VAL A 139 7.90 -14.01 1.68
CA VAL A 139 6.45 -14.03 1.48
C VAL A 139 6.02 -12.76 0.78
N VAL A 140 5.30 -12.91 -0.32
CA VAL A 140 4.68 -11.81 -1.06
C VAL A 140 3.22 -11.68 -0.65
N MET A 141 2.82 -10.53 -0.15
CA MET A 141 1.44 -10.17 0.11
C MET A 141 0.97 -9.17 -0.95
N ALA A 142 0.04 -9.57 -1.80
CA ALA A 142 -0.46 -8.77 -2.92
C ALA A 142 -1.93 -8.35 -2.66
N PRO A 143 -2.18 -7.19 -2.05
CA PRO A 143 -3.54 -6.72 -1.81
C PRO A 143 -4.19 -6.14 -3.07
N SER A 144 -5.51 -6.20 -3.13
CA SER A 144 -6.35 -5.32 -3.94
C SER A 144 -6.27 -3.89 -3.39
N ILE A 145 -7.16 -3.00 -3.84
CA ILE A 145 -7.19 -1.64 -3.30
C ILE A 145 -7.48 -1.68 -1.79
N VAL A 146 -6.60 -1.05 -1.01
CA VAL A 146 -6.72 -0.99 0.44
C VAL A 146 -7.33 0.34 0.84
N TYR A 147 -8.35 0.32 1.71
CA TYR A 147 -9.01 1.52 2.22
C TYR A 147 -9.08 1.52 3.76
N ALA A 148 -9.28 2.71 4.32
CA ALA A 148 -9.64 2.86 5.72
C ALA A 148 -10.55 4.08 5.91
N PRO A 149 -11.46 4.08 6.90
CA PRO A 149 -12.24 5.26 7.25
C PRO A 149 -11.34 6.47 7.50
N GLY A 150 -11.60 7.58 6.80
CA GLY A 150 -10.83 8.83 6.95
C GLY A 150 -9.44 8.83 6.32
N ASP A 151 -9.11 7.90 5.43
CA ASP A 151 -7.84 7.88 4.71
C ASP A 151 -7.67 9.10 3.77
N VAL A 152 -6.49 9.20 3.15
CA VAL A 152 -6.15 10.32 2.25
C VAL A 152 -7.07 10.36 1.04
N PHE A 153 -7.48 9.19 0.51
CA PHE A 153 -8.37 9.11 -0.64
C PHE A 153 -9.79 9.58 -0.30
N MET A 154 -10.35 9.11 0.83
CA MET A 154 -11.63 9.62 1.33
C MET A 154 -11.58 11.13 1.60
N THR A 155 -10.48 11.61 2.16
CA THR A 155 -10.27 13.04 2.41
C THR A 155 -10.26 13.83 1.10
N LEU A 156 -9.59 13.33 0.07
CA LEU A 156 -9.59 13.95 -1.26
C LEU A 156 -11.00 13.99 -1.86
N LEU A 157 -11.71 12.85 -1.85
CA LEU A 157 -13.09 12.77 -2.34
C LEU A 157 -14.02 13.73 -1.58
N SER A 158 -13.88 13.84 -0.26
CA SER A 158 -14.67 14.75 0.56
C SER A 158 -14.43 16.23 0.19
N ARG A 159 -13.20 16.58 -0.22
CA ARG A 159 -12.88 17.91 -0.74
C ARG A 159 -13.46 18.13 -2.14
N MET A 160 -13.35 17.14 -3.02
CA MET A 160 -13.95 17.20 -4.36
C MET A 160 -15.47 17.31 -4.29
N ALA A 161 -16.11 16.71 -3.28
CA ALA A 161 -17.55 16.81 -3.03
C ALA A 161 -18.03 18.19 -2.56
N LEU A 162 -17.14 19.18 -2.42
CA LEU A 162 -17.53 20.61 -2.31
C LEU A 162 -18.03 21.13 -3.66
N SER A 163 -17.62 20.52 -4.77
CA SER A 163 -18.18 20.77 -6.10
C SER A 163 -19.52 20.06 -6.27
N PRO A 164 -20.43 20.56 -7.14
CA PRO A 164 -21.73 19.91 -7.39
C PRO A 164 -21.59 18.54 -8.06
N VAL A 165 -20.48 18.26 -8.74
CA VAL A 165 -20.15 16.97 -9.36
C VAL A 165 -18.72 16.56 -9.02
N VAL A 166 -18.47 15.24 -8.94
CA VAL A 166 -17.12 14.70 -8.71
C VAL A 166 -16.63 14.05 -10.00
N PRO A 167 -15.50 14.51 -10.57
CA PRO A 167 -14.91 13.88 -11.76
C PRO A 167 -14.30 12.53 -11.40
N VAL A 168 -14.54 11.52 -12.24
CA VAL A 168 -13.97 10.18 -12.21
C VAL A 168 -13.17 9.99 -13.48
N SER A 169 -11.91 9.56 -13.34
CA SER A 169 -11.05 9.28 -14.50
C SER A 169 -11.54 8.05 -15.25
N GLY A 170 -11.58 8.15 -16.57
CA GLY A 170 -11.96 7.05 -17.45
C GLY A 170 -13.44 6.69 -17.39
N ASN A 171 -13.73 5.43 -17.68
CA ASN A 171 -15.10 4.91 -17.67
C ASN A 171 -15.55 4.37 -16.30
N GLY A 172 -14.66 4.37 -15.31
CA GLY A 172 -14.94 3.89 -13.95
C GLY A 172 -15.20 2.39 -13.81
N ARG A 173 -14.98 1.60 -14.87
CA ARG A 173 -15.32 0.16 -14.93
C ARG A 173 -14.21 -0.77 -14.46
N ALA A 174 -13.03 -0.25 -14.09
CA ALA A 174 -12.00 -1.06 -13.46
C ALA A 174 -12.55 -1.71 -12.19
N ARG A 175 -12.32 -3.01 -12.05
CA ARG A 175 -12.90 -3.84 -10.98
C ARG A 175 -11.90 -4.06 -9.85
N TYR A 176 -12.38 -3.98 -8.63
CA TYR A 176 -11.58 -4.14 -7.42
C TYR A 176 -12.29 -5.04 -6.42
N GLN A 177 -11.51 -5.59 -5.51
CA GLN A 177 -12.00 -6.25 -4.30
C GLN A 177 -11.45 -5.48 -3.08
N PRO A 178 -12.06 -4.33 -2.74
CA PRO A 178 -11.53 -3.47 -1.69
C PRO A 178 -11.39 -4.21 -0.37
N ILE A 179 -10.23 -4.10 0.27
CA ILE A 179 -9.96 -4.71 1.56
C ILE A 179 -9.62 -3.64 2.60
N TRP A 180 -10.15 -3.80 3.81
CA TRP A 180 -9.89 -2.87 4.89
C TRP A 180 -8.45 -2.98 5.39
N ALA A 181 -7.79 -1.84 5.62
CA ALA A 181 -6.41 -1.78 6.09
C ALA A 181 -6.16 -2.55 7.40
N ASP A 182 -7.18 -2.62 8.28
CA ASP A 182 -7.06 -3.37 9.51
C ASP A 182 -7.15 -4.89 9.32
N ASP A 183 -7.93 -5.36 8.33
CA ASP A 183 -7.96 -6.79 7.95
C ASP A 183 -6.64 -7.20 7.31
N VAL A 184 -6.06 -6.35 6.46
CA VAL A 184 -4.70 -6.55 5.93
C VAL A 184 -3.69 -6.62 7.08
N ALA A 185 -3.80 -5.74 8.07
CA ALA A 185 -2.91 -5.76 9.23
C ALA A 185 -3.07 -7.04 10.06
N ARG A 186 -4.30 -7.57 10.19
CA ARG A 186 -4.55 -8.88 10.83
C ARG A 186 -3.87 -10.01 10.06
N CYS A 187 -3.95 -10.00 8.72
CA CYS A 187 -3.25 -10.98 7.89
C CYS A 187 -1.72 -10.90 8.09
N VAL A 188 -1.14 -9.71 8.14
CA VAL A 188 0.30 -9.54 8.39
C VAL A 188 0.70 -10.11 9.75
N VAL A 189 -0.07 -9.82 10.81
CA VAL A 189 0.24 -10.32 12.16
C VAL A 189 0.12 -11.85 12.21
N ALA A 190 -0.96 -12.42 11.67
CA ALA A 190 -1.13 -13.87 11.60
C ALA A 190 -0.02 -14.58 10.81
N LEU A 191 0.43 -13.96 9.72
CA LEU A 191 1.54 -14.46 8.93
C LEU A 191 2.86 -14.56 9.73
N LEU A 192 3.11 -13.62 10.64
CA LEU A 192 4.34 -13.63 11.45
C LEU A 192 4.43 -14.84 12.38
N ASP A 193 3.28 -15.36 12.81
CA ASP A 193 3.18 -16.55 13.68
C ASP A 193 3.09 -17.86 12.88
N ALA A 194 2.97 -17.79 11.54
CA ALA A 194 2.90 -18.98 10.69
C ALA A 194 4.27 -19.66 10.57
N GLU A 195 4.33 -20.97 10.88
CA GLU A 195 5.55 -21.77 10.77
C GLU A 195 5.93 -22.03 9.32
N GLN A 196 4.94 -22.36 8.49
CA GLN A 196 5.10 -22.67 7.07
C GLN A 196 4.14 -21.80 6.23
N PRO A 197 4.45 -20.51 6.02
CA PRO A 197 3.61 -19.67 5.19
C PRO A 197 3.71 -20.04 3.72
N GLN A 198 2.66 -19.71 2.96
CA GLN A 198 2.75 -19.75 1.50
C GLN A 198 3.69 -18.64 1.00
N GLU A 199 4.30 -18.86 -0.16
CA GLU A 199 5.17 -17.85 -0.78
C GLU A 199 4.41 -16.59 -1.22
N ARG A 200 3.09 -16.75 -1.53
CA ARG A 200 2.25 -15.64 -2.01
C ARG A 200 0.84 -15.71 -1.43
N TYR A 201 0.33 -14.56 -0.99
CA TYR A 201 -1.06 -14.34 -0.58
C TYR A 201 -1.67 -13.19 -1.39
N GLU A 202 -2.82 -13.43 -1.99
CA GLU A 202 -3.62 -12.42 -2.70
C GLU A 202 -4.73 -11.92 -1.76
N LEU A 203 -4.56 -10.73 -1.22
CA LEU A 203 -5.46 -10.21 -0.19
C LEU A 203 -6.57 -9.37 -0.81
N ALA A 204 -7.79 -9.87 -0.73
CA ALA A 204 -8.96 -9.24 -1.32
C ALA A 204 -10.13 -9.20 -0.33
N GLY A 205 -10.98 -8.19 -0.47
CA GLY A 205 -12.25 -8.10 0.23
C GLY A 205 -13.31 -9.01 -0.40
N PRO A 206 -14.47 -9.17 0.27
CA PRO A 206 -15.51 -10.12 -0.17
C PRO A 206 -16.30 -9.66 -1.39
N GLU A 207 -16.27 -8.37 -1.73
CA GLU A 207 -17.09 -7.78 -2.79
C GLU A 207 -16.22 -7.41 -4.00
N VAL A 208 -16.73 -7.72 -5.20
CA VAL A 208 -16.17 -7.19 -6.45
C VAL A 208 -16.98 -5.99 -6.88
N VAL A 209 -16.38 -4.81 -6.84
CA VAL A 209 -17.02 -3.53 -7.19
C VAL A 209 -16.21 -2.78 -8.23
N ASP A 210 -16.84 -1.90 -8.99
CA ASP A 210 -16.11 -1.02 -9.90
C ASP A 210 -15.68 0.29 -9.21
N TYR A 211 -14.81 1.04 -9.87
CA TYR A 211 -14.27 2.28 -9.31
C TYR A 211 -15.35 3.35 -9.08
N THR A 212 -16.39 3.36 -9.92
CA THR A 212 -17.54 4.26 -9.77
C THR A 212 -18.28 3.96 -8.47
N GLU A 213 -18.57 2.69 -8.21
CA GLU A 213 -19.26 2.25 -7.00
C GLU A 213 -18.42 2.49 -5.74
N ILE A 214 -17.10 2.23 -5.77
CA ILE A 214 -16.21 2.56 -4.65
C ILE A 214 -16.31 4.05 -4.32
N THR A 215 -16.19 4.91 -5.35
CA THR A 215 -16.26 6.37 -5.18
C THR A 215 -17.61 6.81 -4.61
N ALA A 216 -18.71 6.25 -5.12
CA ALA A 216 -20.05 6.56 -4.63
C ALA A 216 -20.25 6.13 -3.16
N ARG A 217 -19.76 4.95 -2.77
CA ARG A 217 -19.82 4.46 -1.38
C ARG A 217 -19.00 5.36 -0.44
N LEU A 218 -17.79 5.72 -0.83
CA LEU A 218 -16.94 6.60 -0.03
C LEU A 218 -17.55 8.01 0.15
N LEU A 219 -18.19 8.55 -0.89
CA LEU A 219 -18.90 9.83 -0.81
C LEU A 219 -20.13 9.75 0.12
N ARG A 220 -20.86 8.63 0.09
CA ARG A 220 -21.98 8.39 1.03
C ARG A 220 -21.48 8.27 2.46
N ALA A 221 -20.42 7.51 2.70
CA ALA A 221 -19.80 7.38 4.03
C ALA A 221 -19.30 8.72 4.57
N ALA A 222 -18.82 9.62 3.68
CA ALA A 222 -18.42 10.98 4.05
C ALA A 222 -19.61 11.94 4.26
N GLY A 223 -20.87 11.47 4.13
CA GLY A 223 -22.08 12.30 4.25
C GLY A 223 -22.26 13.30 3.12
N ARG A 224 -21.60 13.11 1.97
CA ARG A 224 -21.60 14.06 0.84
C ARG A 224 -21.83 13.35 -0.50
N PRO A 225 -22.98 12.69 -0.72
CA PRO A 225 -23.26 12.07 -2.00
C PRO A 225 -23.30 13.15 -3.11
N ARG A 226 -22.64 12.86 -4.23
CA ARG A 226 -22.59 13.74 -5.42
C ARG A 226 -22.69 12.90 -6.69
N PRO A 227 -23.28 13.45 -7.77
CA PRO A 227 -23.20 12.87 -9.09
C PRO A 227 -21.74 12.70 -9.54
N LEU A 228 -21.45 11.59 -10.20
CA LEU A 228 -20.12 11.30 -10.74
C LEU A 228 -20.10 11.64 -12.24
N LEU A 229 -19.09 12.39 -12.67
CA LEU A 229 -18.85 12.75 -14.05
C LEU A 229 -17.65 11.98 -14.59
N HIS A 230 -17.88 11.06 -15.50
CA HIS A 230 -16.81 10.32 -16.15
C HIS A 230 -16.10 11.20 -17.19
N VAL A 231 -14.80 11.39 -17.00
CA VAL A 231 -13.96 12.19 -17.89
C VAL A 231 -12.93 11.28 -18.54
N PRO A 232 -12.80 11.29 -19.88
CA PRO A 232 -11.81 10.45 -20.57
C PRO A 232 -10.40 10.63 -19.99
N THR A 233 -9.72 9.52 -19.67
CA THR A 233 -8.39 9.52 -19.02
C THR A 233 -7.36 10.37 -19.75
N PRO A 234 -7.28 10.43 -21.09
CA PRO A 234 -6.33 11.31 -21.75
C PRO A 234 -6.53 12.80 -21.41
N ILE A 235 -7.76 13.22 -21.14
CA ILE A 235 -8.07 14.61 -20.75
C ILE A 235 -7.62 14.83 -19.30
N VAL A 236 -7.98 13.90 -18.40
CA VAL A 236 -7.58 13.95 -16.99
C VAL A 236 -6.06 13.94 -16.87
N SER A 237 -5.38 13.01 -17.55
CA SER A 237 -3.92 12.89 -17.50
C SER A 237 -3.21 14.15 -18.00
N ARG A 238 -3.70 14.79 -19.08
CA ARG A 238 -3.14 16.07 -19.56
C ARG A 238 -3.32 17.20 -18.52
N ALA A 239 -4.51 17.31 -17.94
CA ALA A 239 -4.79 18.32 -16.92
C ALA A 239 -3.93 18.09 -15.66
N LEU A 240 -3.78 16.84 -15.22
CA LEU A 240 -2.95 16.49 -14.07
C LEU A 240 -1.46 16.73 -14.35
N ARG A 241 -0.94 16.38 -15.53
CA ARG A 241 0.45 16.72 -15.92
C ARG A 241 0.73 18.21 -15.90
N ALA A 242 -0.20 19.03 -16.39
CA ALA A 242 -0.08 20.49 -16.31
C ALA A 242 -0.07 20.97 -14.85
N THR A 243 -0.94 20.39 -14.00
CA THR A 243 -0.99 20.71 -12.57
C THR A 243 0.29 20.29 -11.86
N GLU A 244 0.83 19.11 -12.15
CA GLU A 244 2.10 18.63 -11.60
C GLU A 244 3.29 19.51 -12.02
N ALA A 245 3.32 19.98 -13.27
CA ALA A 245 4.37 20.88 -13.75
C ALA A 245 4.44 22.19 -12.92
N ILE A 246 3.28 22.67 -12.44
CA ILE A 246 3.16 23.90 -11.63
C ILE A 246 3.37 23.60 -10.15
N LEU A 247 2.63 22.63 -9.59
CA LEU A 247 2.56 22.36 -8.15
C LEU A 247 3.58 21.33 -7.68
N LYS A 248 4.22 20.61 -8.60
CA LYS A 248 5.21 19.54 -8.31
C LYS A 248 4.66 18.52 -7.29
N SER A 249 5.41 18.24 -6.23
CA SER A 249 5.04 17.30 -5.17
C SER A 249 3.80 17.72 -4.35
N LYS A 250 3.29 18.93 -4.53
CA LYS A 250 2.07 19.45 -3.88
C LYS A 250 0.80 19.21 -4.69
N ALA A 251 0.88 18.64 -5.89
CA ALA A 251 -0.28 18.31 -6.69
C ALA A 251 -1.23 17.37 -5.91
N PRO A 252 -2.56 17.64 -5.91
CA PRO A 252 -3.52 16.84 -5.15
C PRO A 252 -3.65 15.41 -5.68
N ALA A 253 -3.49 15.23 -6.98
CA ALA A 253 -3.44 13.93 -7.67
C ALA A 253 -2.42 14.01 -8.82
N THR A 254 -1.95 12.84 -9.27
CA THR A 254 -1.00 12.71 -10.38
C THR A 254 -1.62 11.95 -11.55
N TRP A 255 -1.03 12.08 -12.73
CA TRP A 255 -1.48 11.34 -13.89
C TRP A 255 -1.24 9.82 -13.73
N ASP A 256 -0.15 9.42 -13.06
CA ASP A 256 0.13 8.01 -12.73
C ASP A 256 -0.99 7.39 -11.88
N GLU A 257 -1.49 8.15 -10.88
CA GLU A 257 -2.61 7.72 -10.05
C GLU A 257 -3.91 7.58 -10.86
N ALA A 258 -4.18 8.51 -11.78
CA ALA A 258 -5.34 8.42 -12.65
C ALA A 258 -5.30 7.20 -13.58
N GLU A 259 -4.13 6.85 -14.11
CA GLU A 259 -3.94 5.64 -14.92
C GLU A 259 -4.07 4.36 -14.08
N LEU A 260 -3.54 4.37 -12.86
CA LEU A 260 -3.64 3.23 -11.94
C LEU A 260 -5.11 2.91 -11.61
N MET A 261 -5.97 3.93 -11.52
CA MET A 261 -7.41 3.75 -11.26
C MET A 261 -8.17 3.10 -12.42
N GLU A 262 -7.55 2.86 -13.56
CA GLU A 262 -8.14 2.11 -14.69
C GLU A 262 -7.68 0.65 -14.77
N VAL A 263 -6.79 0.21 -13.88
CA VAL A 263 -6.31 -1.17 -13.84
C VAL A 263 -7.13 -1.95 -12.82
N SER A 264 -7.71 -3.06 -13.26
CA SER A 264 -8.47 -3.94 -12.35
C SER A 264 -7.54 -4.70 -11.40
N MET A 265 -7.91 -4.76 -10.13
CA MET A 265 -7.18 -5.47 -9.08
C MET A 265 -8.12 -6.48 -8.42
N VAL A 266 -8.36 -7.59 -9.12
CA VAL A 266 -9.24 -8.67 -8.67
C VAL A 266 -8.51 -10.00 -8.71
N THR A 267 -8.88 -10.91 -7.81
CA THR A 267 -8.40 -12.29 -7.79
C THR A 267 -9.57 -13.27 -7.82
N PRO A 268 -9.46 -14.37 -8.58
CA PRO A 268 -10.45 -15.44 -8.53
C PRO A 268 -10.50 -16.17 -7.18
N ARG A 269 -9.46 -16.02 -6.36
CA ARG A 269 -9.37 -16.62 -5.01
C ARG A 269 -10.28 -15.93 -4.00
N GLY A 270 -10.77 -14.72 -4.30
CA GLY A 270 -11.61 -13.96 -3.38
C GLY A 270 -10.93 -13.73 -2.04
N THR A 271 -11.60 -14.09 -0.95
CA THR A 271 -11.09 -13.95 0.43
C THR A 271 -10.29 -15.17 0.92
N ALA A 272 -10.09 -16.20 0.10
CA ALA A 272 -9.52 -17.47 0.54
C ALA A 272 -8.15 -17.33 1.21
N ASP A 273 -7.27 -16.50 0.67
CA ASP A 273 -5.92 -16.32 1.23
C ASP A 273 -5.93 -15.59 2.58
N ALA A 274 -6.84 -14.64 2.79
CA ALA A 274 -7.04 -14.03 4.10
C ALA A 274 -7.61 -15.04 5.10
N GLN A 275 -8.54 -15.90 4.66
CA GLN A 275 -9.12 -16.96 5.49
C GLN A 275 -8.10 -18.03 5.90
N LEU A 276 -7.14 -18.37 5.03
CA LEU A 276 -6.01 -19.24 5.40
C LEU A 276 -5.17 -18.67 6.55
N LEU A 277 -5.12 -17.35 6.68
CA LEU A 277 -4.50 -16.64 7.80
C LEU A 277 -5.48 -16.40 8.97
N GLY A 278 -6.64 -17.05 8.99
CA GLY A 278 -7.65 -16.90 10.04
C GLY A 278 -8.36 -15.55 10.02
N VAL A 279 -8.34 -14.82 8.92
CA VAL A 279 -8.96 -13.50 8.79
C VAL A 279 -10.14 -13.56 7.82
N SER A 280 -11.33 -13.18 8.29
CA SER A 280 -12.50 -12.96 7.42
C SER A 280 -12.61 -11.46 7.16
N PRO A 281 -12.30 -10.99 5.94
CA PRO A 281 -12.39 -9.57 5.61
C PRO A 281 -13.83 -9.07 5.63
N GLY A 282 -14.05 -7.90 6.23
CA GLY A 282 -15.35 -7.23 6.25
C GLY A 282 -15.68 -6.57 4.90
N SER A 283 -16.99 -6.46 4.59
CA SER A 283 -17.47 -5.70 3.44
C SER A 283 -17.26 -4.19 3.62
N MET A 284 -17.24 -3.44 2.50
CA MET A 284 -17.18 -1.98 2.59
C MET A 284 -18.38 -1.39 3.35
N ALA A 285 -19.57 -1.99 3.19
CA ALA A 285 -20.77 -1.54 3.86
C ALA A 285 -20.65 -1.67 5.39
N GLU A 286 -20.15 -2.81 5.88
CA GLU A 286 -19.93 -3.04 7.32
C GLU A 286 -18.87 -2.09 7.89
N VAL A 287 -17.72 -1.95 7.22
CA VAL A 287 -16.60 -1.14 7.71
C VAL A 287 -16.93 0.36 7.69
N LEU A 288 -17.63 0.83 6.66
CA LEU A 288 -17.99 2.23 6.47
C LEU A 288 -19.34 2.60 7.11
N LYS A 289 -20.07 1.61 7.65
CA LYS A 289 -21.41 1.77 8.27
C LYS A 289 -22.42 2.42 7.32
N LEU A 290 -22.49 1.88 6.09
CA LEU A 290 -23.37 2.36 5.02
C LEU A 290 -24.77 1.75 5.13
#